data_d80bd4ce949bde032c5b5ea207d863a1
#
_entry.id   d80bd4ce949bde032c5b5ea207d863a1
#
_cell.length_a   1.000
_cell.length_b   1.000
_cell.length_c   1.000
_cell.angle_alpha   90.00
_cell.angle_beta   90.00
_cell.angle_gamma   90.00
#
_symmetry.space_group_name_H-M   'P 1'
#
loop_
_entity.id
_entity.type
_entity.pdbx_description
1 polymer ?
#
loop_
_entity_poly.entity_id
_entity_poly.type
_entity_poly.pdbx_seq_one_letter_code
_entity_poly.pdbx_strand_id
1 'polypeptide(L)'
;MIRLSILLLFTLIACTPSPEPATHFYDWKKELNRLSSSPLSVKKTVILDGTTEIIDSVQIDLTKEWALFQEADLNKPAYALSYEDRSAPGIIHYVLKKGEDLPVRSFQIDLDSAGRPAVVEFVISSENLIYTTSKKLSMRLISGRVVSYTISGSQALRWFSTPTRYTVRGEALRAVTSR
;
A
#
# COMPACT_ATOMS: atom_id res chain seq x y z
N MET A 1 44.28 49.37 -28.48
CA MET A 1 43.10 48.52 -28.73
C MET A 1 43.28 47.24 -27.93
N ILE A 2 42.69 47.16 -26.74
CA ILE A 2 42.83 46.01 -25.84
C ILE A 2 41.59 45.11 -26.07
N ARG A 3 41.85 43.92 -26.60
CA ARG A 3 40.81 42.90 -26.76
C ARG A 3 40.62 42.14 -25.44
N LEU A 4 39.51 42.42 -24.75
CA LEU A 4 39.11 41.75 -23.54
C LEU A 4 38.42 40.41 -23.94
N SER A 5 39.14 39.30 -23.81
CA SER A 5 38.56 37.96 -23.98
C SER A 5 37.88 37.54 -22.67
N ILE A 6 36.55 37.58 -22.66
CA ILE A 6 35.74 37.02 -21.58
C ILE A 6 35.72 35.52 -21.73
N LEU A 7 36.43 34.81 -20.86
CA LEU A 7 36.41 33.36 -20.77
C LEU A 7 35.17 32.97 -19.93
N LEU A 8 34.11 32.51 -20.60
CA LEU A 8 32.87 32.03 -19.97
C LEU A 8 33.12 30.62 -19.39
N LEU A 9 33.34 30.54 -18.10
CA LEU A 9 33.57 29.29 -17.36
C LEU A 9 32.20 28.63 -17.13
N PHE A 10 31.85 27.66 -17.96
CA PHE A 10 30.66 26.80 -17.74
C PHE A 10 30.97 25.81 -16.60
N THR A 11 30.47 26.07 -15.41
CA THR A 11 30.48 25.10 -14.32
C THR A 11 29.39 24.05 -14.59
N LEU A 12 29.78 22.86 -15.03
CA LEU A 12 28.93 21.67 -15.09
C LEU A 12 28.62 21.25 -13.65
N ILE A 13 27.44 21.60 -13.18
CA ILE A 13 26.89 21.05 -11.93
C ILE A 13 26.54 19.60 -12.25
N ALA A 14 27.44 18.68 -11.93
CA ALA A 14 27.15 17.25 -11.96
C ALA A 14 26.09 16.97 -10.88
N CYS A 15 24.86 16.67 -11.30
CA CYS A 15 23.87 16.06 -10.41
C CYS A 15 24.42 14.69 -9.99
N THR A 16 25.01 14.60 -8.83
CA THR A 16 25.27 13.31 -8.19
C THR A 16 23.93 12.66 -7.88
N PRO A 17 23.67 11.41 -8.28
CA PRO A 17 22.46 10.71 -7.87
C PRO A 17 22.45 10.67 -6.35
N SER A 18 21.34 11.15 -5.77
CA SER A 18 21.13 11.05 -4.33
C SER A 18 21.19 9.58 -3.93
N PRO A 19 21.93 9.18 -2.88
CA PRO A 19 21.92 7.80 -2.43
C PRO A 19 20.48 7.37 -2.17
N GLU A 20 20.10 6.17 -2.61
CA GLU A 20 18.79 5.61 -2.29
C GLU A 20 18.60 5.70 -0.77
N PRO A 21 17.48 6.24 -0.29
CA PRO A 21 17.24 6.32 1.13
C PRO A 21 17.28 4.91 1.73
N ALA A 22 18.10 4.73 2.76
CA ALA A 22 18.14 3.48 3.49
C ALA A 22 16.71 3.09 3.90
N THR A 23 16.29 1.87 3.58
CA THR A 23 14.97 1.35 3.97
C THR A 23 14.91 1.28 5.49
N HIS A 24 14.11 2.15 6.11
CA HIS A 24 13.91 2.18 7.56
C HIS A 24 12.77 1.26 8.01
N PHE A 25 11.86 0.93 7.07
CA PHE A 25 10.66 0.16 7.31
C PHE A 25 10.71 -1.15 6.52
N TYR A 26 9.81 -2.08 6.84
CA TYR A 26 9.64 -3.31 6.07
C TYR A 26 9.44 -2.99 4.58
N ASP A 27 10.18 -3.67 3.70
CA ASP A 27 10.13 -3.46 2.25
C ASP A 27 8.85 -4.10 1.66
N TRP A 28 7.73 -3.45 1.93
CA TRP A 28 6.42 -3.88 1.46
C TRP A 28 6.32 -3.87 -0.07
N LYS A 29 6.95 -2.91 -0.73
CA LYS A 29 6.94 -2.81 -2.18
C LYS A 29 7.58 -4.03 -2.84
N LYS A 30 8.72 -4.48 -2.32
CA LYS A 30 9.40 -5.70 -2.80
C LYS A 30 8.52 -6.93 -2.58
N GLU A 31 7.89 -7.05 -1.41
CA GLU A 31 7.00 -8.17 -1.10
C GLU A 31 5.78 -8.17 -2.03
N LEU A 32 5.16 -7.03 -2.25
CA LEU A 32 4.00 -6.89 -3.14
C LEU A 32 4.33 -7.25 -4.59
N ASN A 33 5.50 -6.83 -5.09
CA ASN A 33 5.99 -7.21 -6.41
C ASN A 33 6.17 -8.73 -6.52
N ARG A 34 6.70 -9.39 -5.48
CA ARG A 34 6.81 -10.85 -5.42
C ARG A 34 5.44 -11.53 -5.47
N LEU A 35 4.45 -11.01 -4.76
CA LEU A 35 3.08 -11.51 -4.77
C LEU A 35 2.39 -11.32 -6.11
N SER A 36 2.75 -10.29 -6.85
CA SER A 36 2.17 -9.96 -8.17
C SER A 36 2.71 -10.82 -9.31
N SER A 37 3.74 -11.63 -9.06
CA SER A 37 4.39 -12.42 -10.13
C SER A 37 3.59 -13.64 -10.59
N SER A 38 2.53 -14.03 -9.89
CA SER A 38 1.72 -15.21 -10.21
C SER A 38 0.27 -14.81 -10.46
N PRO A 39 -0.38 -15.30 -11.53
CA PRO A 39 -1.79 -15.02 -11.77
C PRO A 39 -2.65 -15.54 -10.62
N LEU A 40 -3.70 -14.79 -10.27
CA LEU A 40 -4.61 -15.15 -9.20
C LEU A 40 -6.05 -15.12 -9.71
N SER A 41 -6.75 -16.25 -9.60
CA SER A 41 -8.19 -16.31 -9.80
C SER A 41 -8.89 -16.25 -8.45
N VAL A 42 -9.90 -15.41 -8.34
CA VAL A 42 -10.62 -15.18 -7.10
C VAL A 42 -12.13 -15.26 -7.30
N LYS A 43 -12.83 -15.63 -6.23
CA LYS A 43 -14.22 -15.26 -6.01
C LYS A 43 -14.23 -13.85 -5.43
N LYS A 44 -14.88 -12.91 -6.10
CA LYS A 44 -14.90 -11.50 -5.69
C LYS A 44 -16.30 -11.12 -5.21
N THR A 45 -16.38 -10.50 -4.03
CA THR A 45 -17.62 -9.93 -3.48
C THR A 45 -17.42 -8.43 -3.33
N VAL A 46 -18.32 -7.67 -3.90
CA VAL A 46 -18.35 -6.21 -3.81
C VAL A 46 -19.62 -5.79 -3.08
N ILE A 47 -19.48 -4.99 -2.05
CA ILE A 47 -20.61 -4.40 -1.31
C ILE A 47 -20.47 -2.87 -1.43
N LEU A 48 -21.49 -2.23 -1.94
CA LEU A 48 -21.55 -0.76 -2.08
C LEU A 48 -22.86 -0.28 -1.46
N ASP A 49 -22.75 0.51 -0.40
CA ASP A 49 -23.89 1.07 0.35
C ASP A 49 -24.99 0.03 0.67
N GLY A 50 -24.56 -1.20 1.03
CA GLY A 50 -25.44 -2.33 1.36
C GLY A 50 -25.87 -3.20 0.20
N THR A 51 -25.63 -2.80 -1.06
CA THR A 51 -25.88 -3.64 -2.24
C THR A 51 -24.70 -4.58 -2.48
N THR A 52 -24.97 -5.85 -2.66
CA THR A 52 -23.92 -6.89 -2.85
C THR A 52 -23.93 -7.44 -4.26
N GLU A 53 -22.76 -7.50 -4.86
CA GLU A 53 -22.48 -8.18 -6.13
C GLU A 53 -21.44 -9.29 -5.90
N ILE A 54 -21.64 -10.45 -6.50
CA ILE A 54 -20.72 -11.58 -6.41
C ILE A 54 -20.28 -12.00 -7.80
N ILE A 55 -18.97 -12.13 -8.00
CA ILE A 55 -18.35 -12.65 -9.21
C ILE A 55 -17.62 -13.93 -8.83
N ASP A 56 -18.15 -15.08 -9.24
CA ASP A 56 -17.71 -16.39 -8.74
C ASP A 56 -16.32 -16.82 -9.22
N SER A 57 -15.85 -16.34 -10.36
CA SER A 57 -14.50 -16.63 -10.84
C SER A 57 -14.05 -15.52 -11.77
N VAL A 58 -13.03 -14.79 -11.35
CA VAL A 58 -12.37 -13.78 -12.18
C VAL A 58 -10.87 -13.88 -12.00
N GLN A 59 -10.15 -13.91 -13.12
CA GLN A 59 -8.70 -13.72 -13.11
C GLN A 59 -8.45 -12.23 -12.93
N ILE A 60 -7.84 -11.87 -11.81
CA ILE A 60 -7.58 -10.47 -11.50
C ILE A 60 -6.25 -10.01 -12.10
N ASP A 61 -6.25 -8.77 -12.61
CA ASP A 61 -5.02 -8.03 -12.91
C ASP A 61 -4.42 -7.55 -11.58
N LEU A 62 -3.41 -8.27 -11.11
CA LEU A 62 -2.78 -8.01 -9.81
C LEU A 62 -2.17 -6.61 -9.73
N THR A 63 -1.72 -6.05 -10.84
CA THR A 63 -1.18 -4.68 -10.85
C THR A 63 -2.25 -3.65 -10.49
N LYS A 64 -3.46 -3.81 -11.02
CA LYS A 64 -4.60 -2.94 -10.72
C LYS A 64 -5.19 -3.23 -9.35
N GLU A 65 -5.37 -4.50 -9.01
CA GLU A 65 -5.96 -4.91 -7.74
C GLU A 65 -5.06 -4.50 -6.55
N TRP A 66 -3.74 -4.60 -6.72
CA TRP A 66 -2.78 -4.22 -5.67
C TRP A 66 -2.44 -2.73 -5.65
N ALA A 67 -2.98 -1.90 -6.55
CA ALA A 67 -2.68 -0.47 -6.59
C ALA A 67 -2.94 0.23 -5.24
N LEU A 68 -4.03 -0.12 -4.55
CA LEU A 68 -4.33 0.41 -3.22
C LEU A 68 -3.34 -0.10 -2.16
N PHE A 69 -2.86 -1.33 -2.29
CA PHE A 69 -1.87 -1.90 -1.39
C PHE A 69 -0.49 -1.26 -1.56
N GLN A 70 -0.19 -0.69 -2.73
CA GLN A 70 1.04 0.08 -2.98
C GLN A 70 1.04 1.42 -2.25
N GLU A 71 -0.13 1.98 -1.92
CA GLU A 71 -0.22 3.23 -1.15
C GLU A 71 0.45 3.11 0.22
N ALA A 72 0.52 1.90 0.78
CA ALA A 72 1.08 1.60 2.10
C ALA A 72 2.62 1.53 2.16
N ASP A 73 3.33 1.77 1.05
CA ASP A 73 4.79 1.87 1.06
C ASP A 73 5.25 3.04 1.94
N LEU A 74 5.90 2.71 3.07
CA LEU A 74 6.44 3.68 4.02
C LEU A 74 7.87 4.12 3.69
N ASN A 75 8.59 3.43 2.79
CA ASN A 75 9.97 3.73 2.44
C ASN A 75 10.08 4.92 1.47
N LYS A 76 9.36 5.99 1.77
CA LYS A 76 9.44 7.27 1.08
C LYS A 76 10.30 8.23 1.92
N PRO A 77 11.20 9.03 1.32
CA PRO A 77 12.07 9.93 2.08
C PRO A 77 11.32 10.83 3.07
N ALA A 78 10.13 11.34 2.66
CA ALA A 78 9.29 12.18 3.49
C ALA A 78 8.69 11.47 4.72
N TYR A 79 8.73 10.14 4.79
CA TYR A 79 8.09 9.35 5.85
C TYR A 79 9.07 8.86 6.92
N ALA A 80 10.38 8.98 6.67
CA ALA A 80 11.43 8.36 7.46
C ALA A 80 11.36 8.63 8.98
N LEU A 81 10.89 9.80 9.41
CA LEU A 81 10.82 10.19 10.81
C LEU A 81 9.39 10.27 11.36
N SER A 82 8.38 9.98 10.53
CA SER A 82 6.97 10.25 10.87
C SER A 82 6.26 9.08 11.55
N TYR A 83 6.90 7.91 11.66
CA TYR A 83 6.29 6.73 12.27
C TYR A 83 7.00 6.29 13.54
N GLU A 84 6.23 5.75 14.49
CA GLU A 84 6.71 5.00 15.63
C GLU A 84 6.77 3.52 15.26
N ASP A 85 7.90 2.87 15.58
CA ASP A 85 8.02 1.42 15.52
C ASP A 85 7.48 0.81 16.83
N ARG A 86 6.41 0.04 16.70
CA ARG A 86 5.76 -0.70 17.80
C ARG A 86 5.85 -2.21 17.58
N SER A 87 6.83 -2.65 16.81
CA SER A 87 7.04 -4.07 16.50
C SER A 87 7.31 -4.90 17.75
N ALA A 88 6.93 -6.17 17.70
CA ALA A 88 7.13 -7.17 18.74
C ALA A 88 7.49 -8.51 18.09
N PRO A 89 7.94 -9.53 18.83
CA PRO A 89 8.21 -10.84 18.26
C PRO A 89 7.03 -11.38 17.45
N GLY A 90 7.25 -11.65 16.16
CA GLY A 90 6.22 -12.11 15.23
C GLY A 90 5.30 -11.02 14.66
N ILE A 91 5.47 -9.76 15.05
CA ILE A 91 4.64 -8.64 14.60
C ILE A 91 5.52 -7.46 14.21
N ILE A 92 5.39 -6.99 12.97
CA ILE A 92 5.93 -5.70 12.51
C ILE A 92 4.79 -4.70 12.57
N HIS A 93 4.97 -3.58 13.28
CA HIS A 93 3.89 -2.61 13.46
C HIS A 93 4.44 -1.18 13.50
N TYR A 94 3.99 -0.37 12.54
CA TYR A 94 4.32 1.05 12.45
C TYR A 94 3.04 1.89 12.59
N VAL A 95 3.11 2.94 13.41
CA VAL A 95 1.98 3.85 13.65
C VAL A 95 2.43 5.28 13.40
N LEU A 96 1.62 6.04 12.69
CA LEU A 96 1.88 7.45 12.44
C LEU A 96 1.95 8.22 13.77
N LYS A 97 3.00 9.00 13.96
CA LYS A 97 3.20 9.81 15.16
C LYS A 97 2.09 10.86 15.30
N LYS A 98 1.78 11.19 16.55
CA LYS A 98 0.83 12.27 16.84
C LYS A 98 1.34 13.60 16.31
N GLY A 99 0.50 14.29 15.55
CA GLY A 99 0.84 15.60 14.94
C GLY A 99 1.32 15.49 13.49
N GLU A 100 1.68 14.29 13.02
CA GLU A 100 1.99 14.06 11.62
C GLU A 100 0.70 13.90 10.80
N ASP A 101 0.72 14.39 9.55
CA ASP A 101 -0.42 14.27 8.63
C ASP A 101 0.00 13.58 7.33
N LEU A 102 0.14 12.26 7.41
CA LEU A 102 0.43 11.38 6.28
C LEU A 102 -0.71 10.40 6.05
N PRO A 103 -0.93 9.93 4.81
CA PRO A 103 -2.09 9.09 4.48
C PRO A 103 -2.12 7.76 5.25
N VAL A 104 -1.00 7.07 5.38
CA VAL A 104 -0.93 5.77 6.07
C VAL A 104 -0.92 6.03 7.58
N ARG A 105 -1.98 5.65 8.27
CA ARG A 105 -2.13 5.86 9.73
C ARG A 105 -1.50 4.74 10.53
N SER A 106 -1.60 3.50 10.03
CA SER A 106 -0.94 2.33 10.61
C SER A 106 -0.62 1.29 9.55
N PHE A 107 0.41 0.52 9.80
CA PHE A 107 0.85 -0.61 8.99
C PHE A 107 1.26 -1.74 9.90
N GLN A 108 0.65 -2.92 9.76
CA GLN A 108 0.95 -4.10 10.56
C GLN A 108 1.14 -5.34 9.69
N ILE A 109 2.11 -6.16 10.04
CA ILE A 109 2.34 -7.50 9.48
C ILE A 109 2.47 -8.48 10.63
N ASP A 110 1.60 -9.48 10.65
CA ASP A 110 1.79 -10.66 11.49
C ASP A 110 2.60 -11.69 10.69
N LEU A 111 3.64 -12.22 11.31
CA LEU A 111 4.55 -13.20 10.70
C LEU A 111 4.15 -14.62 11.10
N ASP A 112 4.32 -15.56 10.18
CA ASP A 112 4.21 -17.00 10.48
C ASP A 112 5.45 -17.49 11.24
N SER A 113 5.44 -18.76 11.67
CA SER A 113 6.55 -19.39 12.40
C SER A 113 7.86 -19.44 11.60
N ALA A 114 7.82 -19.22 10.28
CA ALA A 114 8.98 -19.14 9.41
C ALA A 114 9.42 -17.68 9.13
N GLY A 115 8.82 -16.70 9.83
CA GLY A 115 9.14 -15.28 9.68
C GLY A 115 8.58 -14.64 8.39
N ARG A 116 7.62 -15.28 7.72
CA ARG A 116 7.00 -14.76 6.50
C ARG A 116 5.68 -14.07 6.83
N PRO A 117 5.26 -13.04 6.05
CA PRO A 117 3.95 -12.43 6.22
C PRO A 117 2.81 -13.47 6.17
N ALA A 118 1.96 -13.47 7.19
CA ALA A 118 0.75 -14.27 7.29
C ALA A 118 -0.51 -13.40 7.19
N VAL A 119 -0.52 -12.25 7.87
CA VAL A 119 -1.56 -11.23 7.75
C VAL A 119 -0.89 -9.89 7.57
N VAL A 120 -1.40 -9.08 6.66
CA VAL A 120 -0.94 -7.70 6.44
C VAL A 120 -2.15 -6.80 6.53
N GLU A 121 -2.08 -5.77 7.34
CA GLU A 121 -3.15 -4.80 7.52
C GLU A 121 -2.62 -3.37 7.47
N PHE A 122 -3.37 -2.46 6.83
CA PHE A 122 -3.11 -1.03 6.92
C PHE A 122 -4.39 -0.21 7.00
N VAL A 123 -4.25 0.93 7.62
CA VAL A 123 -5.27 1.98 7.65
C VAL A 123 -4.72 3.19 6.91
N ILE A 124 -5.46 3.61 5.89
CA ILE A 124 -5.15 4.79 5.10
C ILE A 124 -6.29 5.78 5.31
N SER A 125 -5.97 7.02 5.64
CA SER A 125 -6.95 8.08 5.80
C SER A 125 -6.42 9.38 5.21
N SER A 126 -7.27 10.09 4.50
CA SER A 126 -6.94 11.40 3.94
C SER A 126 -8.12 12.33 4.16
N GLU A 127 -7.84 13.55 4.55
CA GLU A 127 -8.81 14.60 4.70
C GLU A 127 -8.33 15.85 3.95
N ASN A 128 -9.23 16.49 3.24
CA ASN A 128 -9.01 17.78 2.62
C ASN A 128 -10.27 18.66 2.72
N LEU A 129 -10.26 19.81 2.05
CA LEU A 129 -11.36 20.77 2.10
C LEU A 129 -12.67 20.22 1.52
N ILE A 130 -12.61 19.21 0.66
CA ILE A 130 -13.74 18.69 -0.12
C ILE A 130 -14.25 17.38 0.45
N TYR A 131 -13.35 16.45 0.81
CA TYR A 131 -13.71 15.11 1.23
C TYR A 131 -12.82 14.56 2.35
N THR A 132 -13.37 13.59 3.05
CA THR A 132 -12.64 12.72 3.97
C THR A 132 -12.76 11.29 3.46
N THR A 133 -11.65 10.59 3.38
CA THR A 133 -11.62 9.15 3.05
C THR A 133 -10.96 8.37 4.16
N SER A 134 -11.47 7.16 4.41
CA SER A 134 -10.82 6.18 5.28
C SER A 134 -10.90 4.82 4.61
N LYS A 135 -9.77 4.10 4.58
CA LYS A 135 -9.67 2.76 3.99
C LYS A 135 -8.97 1.84 5.00
N LYS A 136 -9.50 0.65 5.19
CA LYS A 136 -8.79 -0.46 5.85
C LYS A 136 -8.56 -1.54 4.82
N LEU A 137 -7.30 -1.93 4.65
CA LEU A 137 -6.88 -2.98 3.75
C LEU A 137 -6.31 -4.13 4.58
N SER A 138 -6.69 -5.36 4.22
CA SER A 138 -6.17 -6.57 4.86
C SER A 138 -5.89 -7.61 3.80
N MET A 139 -4.80 -8.35 3.97
CA MET A 139 -4.41 -9.46 3.09
C MET A 139 -3.95 -10.63 3.94
N ARG A 140 -4.46 -11.82 3.65
CA ARG A 140 -4.02 -13.06 4.30
C ARG A 140 -3.20 -13.90 3.34
N LEU A 141 -2.11 -14.42 3.86
CA LEU A 141 -1.18 -15.27 3.12
C LEU A 141 -1.02 -16.62 3.82
N ILE A 142 -0.86 -17.67 3.04
CA ILE A 142 -0.44 -18.99 3.53
C ILE A 142 0.73 -19.43 2.68
N SER A 143 1.84 -19.77 3.34
CA SER A 143 3.08 -20.18 2.67
C SER A 143 3.55 -19.18 1.60
N GLY A 144 3.37 -17.85 1.88
CA GLY A 144 3.78 -16.78 0.99
C GLY A 144 2.90 -16.60 -0.24
N ARG A 145 1.67 -17.16 -0.27
CA ARG A 145 0.68 -16.97 -1.33
C ARG A 145 -0.56 -16.29 -0.78
N VAL A 146 -1.12 -15.36 -1.53
CA VAL A 146 -2.37 -14.69 -1.16
C VAL A 146 -3.52 -15.70 -1.20
N VAL A 147 -4.25 -15.81 -0.09
CA VAL A 147 -5.46 -16.66 0.01
C VAL A 147 -6.74 -15.83 0.10
N SER A 148 -6.65 -14.63 0.64
CA SER A 148 -7.76 -13.68 0.62
C SER A 148 -7.28 -12.25 0.85
N TYR A 149 -8.08 -11.29 0.42
CA TYR A 149 -7.89 -9.89 0.74
C TYR A 149 -9.23 -9.19 0.97
N THR A 150 -9.20 -8.12 1.72
CA THR A 150 -10.36 -7.26 1.95
C THR A 150 -9.91 -5.81 1.85
N ILE A 151 -10.68 -5.01 1.13
CA ILE A 151 -10.54 -3.57 1.04
C ILE A 151 -11.88 -2.99 1.48
N SER A 152 -11.93 -2.31 2.59
CA SER A 152 -13.13 -1.61 3.06
C SER A 152 -12.83 -0.14 3.24
N GLY A 153 -13.80 0.70 2.94
CA GLY A 153 -13.60 2.13 3.09
C GLY A 153 -14.88 2.92 3.09
N SER A 154 -14.71 4.19 3.40
CA SER A 154 -15.76 5.19 3.31
C SER A 154 -15.22 6.48 2.72
N GLN A 155 -16.06 7.17 1.99
CA GLN A 155 -15.81 8.51 1.48
C GLN A 155 -16.99 9.41 1.84
N ALA A 156 -16.71 10.50 2.52
CA ALA A 156 -17.66 11.55 2.84
C ALA A 156 -17.29 12.84 2.14
N LEU A 157 -18.24 13.47 1.48
CA LEU A 157 -18.09 14.83 0.96
C LEU A 157 -18.55 15.82 2.04
N ARG A 158 -17.81 16.90 2.26
CA ARG A 158 -18.08 17.86 3.36
C ARG A 158 -19.48 18.47 3.33
N TRP A 159 -20.07 18.56 2.15
CA TRP A 159 -21.39 19.16 1.98
C TRP A 159 -22.53 18.14 1.84
N PHE A 160 -22.23 16.83 1.91
CA PHE A 160 -23.21 15.76 1.84
C PHE A 160 -23.17 14.94 3.14
N SER A 161 -24.34 14.71 3.72
CA SER A 161 -24.48 14.11 5.04
C SER A 161 -24.24 12.60 5.09
N THR A 162 -24.31 11.91 3.95
CA THR A 162 -24.24 10.44 3.90
C THR A 162 -22.95 9.99 3.23
N PRO A 163 -22.02 9.36 3.98
CA PRO A 163 -20.82 8.81 3.39
C PRO A 163 -21.15 7.55 2.56
N THR A 164 -20.55 7.44 1.38
CA THR A 164 -20.52 6.19 0.61
C THR A 164 -19.60 5.19 1.31
N ARG A 165 -20.06 3.96 1.49
CA ARG A 165 -19.28 2.87 2.07
C ARG A 165 -19.14 1.72 1.09
N TYR A 166 -17.96 1.14 1.04
CA TYR A 166 -17.71 0.00 0.19
C TYR A 166 -16.86 -1.06 0.88
N THR A 167 -17.04 -2.31 0.45
CA THR A 167 -16.18 -3.42 0.83
C THR A 167 -15.97 -4.30 -0.39
N VAL A 168 -14.71 -4.58 -0.70
CA VAL A 168 -14.29 -5.54 -1.72
C VAL A 168 -13.57 -6.67 -1.02
N ARG A 169 -14.01 -7.91 -1.25
CA ARG A 169 -13.35 -9.13 -0.77
C ARG A 169 -12.99 -10.01 -1.95
N GLY A 170 -11.77 -10.51 -1.94
CA GLY A 170 -11.32 -11.53 -2.88
C GLY A 170 -10.86 -12.77 -2.13
N GLU A 171 -11.36 -13.94 -2.52
CA GLU A 171 -10.94 -15.22 -2.00
C GLU A 171 -10.30 -16.03 -3.13
N ALA A 172 -9.04 -16.43 -2.96
CA ALA A 172 -8.32 -17.18 -3.95
C ALA A 172 -8.99 -18.52 -4.23
N LEU A 173 -9.28 -18.78 -5.49
CA LEU A 173 -9.75 -20.09 -5.91
C LEU A 173 -8.54 -21.03 -5.95
N ARG A 174 -8.67 -22.21 -5.34
CA ARG A 174 -7.63 -23.24 -5.46
C ARG A 174 -7.52 -23.65 -6.93
N ALA A 175 -6.31 -23.63 -7.47
CA ALA A 175 -6.09 -24.26 -8.78
C ALA A 175 -6.58 -25.71 -8.68
N VAL A 176 -7.60 -26.04 -9.45
CA VAL A 176 -7.99 -27.45 -9.63
C VAL A 176 -6.86 -28.08 -10.42
N THR A 177 -5.96 -28.74 -9.73
CA THR A 177 -4.96 -29.59 -10.40
C THR A 177 -5.72 -30.78 -10.95
N SER A 178 -6.09 -30.73 -12.23
CA SER A 178 -6.54 -31.91 -12.97
C SER A 178 -5.36 -32.89 -12.99
N ARG A 179 -5.51 -34.00 -12.33
CA ARG A 179 -4.66 -35.17 -12.47
C ARG A 179 -4.88 -35.82 -13.84
#